data_47de7107a513a94683ee36a8557148af
#
_entry.id   47de7107a513a94683ee36a8557148af
#
_cell.length_a   1.000
_cell.length_b   1.000
_cell.length_c   1.000
_cell.angle_alpha   90.00
_cell.angle_beta   90.00
_cell.angle_gamma   90.00
#
_symmetry.space_group_name_H-M   'P 1'
#
loop_
_entity.id
_entity.type
_entity.pdbx_description
1 polymer ?
#
loop_
_entity_poly.entity_id
_entity_poly.type
_entity_poly.pdbx_seq_one_letter_code
_entity_poly.pdbx_strand_id
1 'polypeptide(L)'
;MGKRYLRSIVSDFQTLTASADIIPVDLPVNPLSHLILTILATKNVAADVTKLGNLFIDIISSISDCSIRHRGENVIQGSLQDLAVVNAVIHGTPPAVGGFSQADNAVQFVSVVLSFSRRLYDHMEAFPATSRGNLRFYMTSGAQSALWDAYSWGLEAVELIEDTPSQFLKYTTLSRALAAAGRQRMPLPIGNDILGCLMFDPENENIATQIYSFGKVKILKDNVEQYYAESNWESLRATMERRMPGYHLAWGHRHASAAADTDVGEELMIAGDRAPYQYGFLDFDPLKDGSYALDAKGVSALDLDLNADTGSNETVRILPVELIQVGSK
;
A
#
# COMPACT_ATOMS: atom_id res chain seq x y z
N MET A 1 11.00 26.28 -21.53
CA MET A 1 10.84 24.95 -22.16
C MET A 1 9.63 24.26 -21.57
N GLY A 2 8.90 23.45 -22.36
CA GLY A 2 7.80 22.65 -21.82
C GLY A 2 8.34 21.51 -20.96
N LYS A 3 7.64 21.16 -19.87
CA LYS A 3 7.98 20.01 -19.03
C LYS A 3 7.92 18.73 -19.85
N ARG A 4 8.84 17.81 -19.58
CA ARG A 4 8.95 16.53 -20.30
C ARG A 4 9.06 15.39 -19.32
N TYR A 5 8.49 14.27 -19.66
CA TYR A 5 8.68 13.01 -18.94
C TYR A 5 9.06 11.90 -19.92
N LEU A 6 9.68 10.86 -19.40
CA LEU A 6 10.00 9.64 -20.11
C LEU A 6 9.42 8.46 -19.33
N ARG A 7 8.69 7.58 -20.01
CA ARG A 7 8.26 6.30 -19.48
C ARG A 7 9.10 5.20 -20.12
N SER A 8 9.75 4.39 -19.31
CA SER A 8 10.68 3.37 -19.77
C SER A 8 10.40 2.03 -19.07
N ILE A 9 10.59 0.93 -19.80
CA ILE A 9 10.60 -0.41 -19.24
C ILE A 9 11.93 -0.61 -18.52
N VAL A 10 11.88 -0.82 -17.21
CA VAL A 10 13.04 -1.10 -16.36
C VAL A 10 13.30 -2.60 -16.32
N SER A 11 12.24 -3.40 -16.22
CA SER A 11 12.27 -4.86 -16.33
C SER A 11 11.08 -5.31 -17.16
N ASP A 12 11.34 -5.99 -18.25
CA ASP A 12 10.29 -6.66 -19.03
C ASP A 12 9.74 -7.86 -18.25
N PHE A 13 8.61 -8.39 -18.69
CA PHE A 13 7.93 -9.47 -17.98
C PHE A 13 8.84 -10.69 -17.77
N GLN A 14 9.02 -11.04 -16.52
CA GLN A 14 9.82 -12.19 -16.05
C GLN A 14 8.94 -13.10 -15.20
N THR A 15 9.22 -14.40 -15.22
CA THR A 15 8.54 -15.36 -14.36
C THR A 15 8.76 -15.04 -12.89
N LEU A 16 7.70 -15.08 -12.11
CA LEU A 16 7.71 -14.93 -10.66
C LEU A 16 7.68 -16.32 -10.02
N THR A 17 8.79 -16.74 -9.45
CA THR A 17 8.88 -18.00 -8.71
C THR A 17 8.36 -17.83 -7.29
N ALA A 18 7.60 -18.78 -6.78
CA ALA A 18 7.07 -18.74 -5.41
C ALA A 18 8.20 -18.71 -4.37
N SER A 19 8.01 -17.92 -3.32
CA SER A 19 8.92 -17.81 -2.15
C SER A 19 10.38 -17.56 -2.52
N ALA A 20 10.62 -16.69 -3.51
CA ALA A 20 11.96 -16.39 -4.02
C ALA A 20 12.24 -14.87 -3.97
N ASP A 21 13.50 -14.55 -3.66
CA ASP A 21 13.99 -13.19 -3.83
C ASP A 21 14.26 -12.87 -5.29
N ILE A 22 13.79 -11.72 -5.73
CA ILE A 22 14.07 -11.22 -7.08
C ILE A 22 15.40 -10.48 -7.07
N ILE A 23 16.20 -10.70 -8.10
CA ILE A 23 17.47 -9.99 -8.28
C ILE A 23 17.20 -8.48 -8.30
N PRO A 24 17.95 -7.70 -7.51
CA PRO A 24 17.75 -6.24 -7.45
C PRO A 24 17.89 -5.59 -8.82
N VAL A 25 16.95 -4.70 -9.14
CA VAL A 25 16.89 -3.97 -10.41
C VAL A 25 17.33 -2.53 -10.18
N ASP A 26 18.34 -2.07 -10.94
CA ASP A 26 18.77 -0.66 -10.91
C ASP A 26 17.68 0.21 -11.55
N LEU A 27 17.29 1.28 -10.84
CA LEU A 27 16.32 2.24 -11.32
C LEU A 27 17.01 3.38 -12.10
N PRO A 28 16.27 4.11 -12.97
CA PRO A 28 16.79 5.24 -13.73
C PRO A 28 17.43 6.32 -12.85
N VAL A 29 18.29 7.14 -13.45
CA VAL A 29 19.07 8.18 -12.76
C VAL A 29 18.39 9.54 -12.71
N ASN A 30 17.44 9.82 -13.61
CA ASN A 30 16.67 11.05 -13.59
C ASN A 30 15.68 11.07 -12.41
N PRO A 31 15.14 12.25 -12.05
CA PRO A 31 14.07 12.30 -11.05
C PRO A 31 12.90 11.38 -11.40
N LEU A 32 12.42 10.62 -10.40
CA LEU A 32 11.34 9.66 -10.60
C LEU A 32 10.03 10.18 -10.00
N SER A 33 9.00 10.28 -10.83
CA SER A 33 7.63 10.53 -10.39
C SER A 33 7.04 9.30 -9.69
N HIS A 34 7.08 8.16 -10.35
CA HIS A 34 6.53 6.90 -9.86
C HIS A 34 7.05 5.69 -10.65
N LEU A 35 6.86 4.52 -10.09
CA LEU A 35 7.02 3.24 -10.78
C LEU A 35 5.64 2.60 -11.00
N ILE A 36 5.54 1.74 -11.99
CA ILE A 36 4.36 0.91 -12.25
C ILE A 36 4.82 -0.54 -12.23
N LEU A 37 4.41 -1.27 -11.19
CA LEU A 37 4.64 -2.70 -11.06
C LEU A 37 3.41 -3.43 -11.55
N THR A 38 3.54 -4.23 -12.59
CA THR A 38 2.47 -5.05 -13.15
C THR A 38 2.75 -6.52 -12.87
N ILE A 39 1.77 -7.19 -12.28
CA ILE A 39 1.77 -8.65 -12.08
C ILE A 39 0.74 -9.25 -13.03
N LEU A 40 1.15 -10.25 -13.78
CA LEU A 40 0.28 -11.09 -14.59
C LEU A 40 0.10 -12.44 -13.89
N ALA A 41 -1.10 -12.95 -13.87
CA ALA A 41 -1.40 -14.28 -13.35
C ALA A 41 -2.23 -15.06 -14.37
N THR A 42 -1.84 -16.30 -14.64
CA THR A 42 -2.53 -17.21 -15.55
C THR A 42 -3.42 -18.15 -14.76
N LYS A 43 -4.71 -18.17 -15.06
CA LYS A 43 -5.69 -18.98 -14.35
C LYS A 43 -5.42 -20.48 -14.51
N ASN A 44 -5.53 -21.22 -13.41
CA ASN A 44 -5.40 -22.68 -13.39
C ASN A 44 -6.65 -23.34 -14.02
N VAL A 45 -6.44 -24.26 -14.95
CA VAL A 45 -7.50 -25.05 -15.61
C VAL A 45 -8.27 -25.94 -14.62
N ALA A 46 -7.59 -26.47 -13.59
CA ALA A 46 -8.21 -27.40 -12.65
C ALA A 46 -8.97 -26.68 -11.51
N ALA A 47 -8.78 -25.38 -11.35
CA ALA A 47 -9.41 -24.64 -10.27
C ALA A 47 -10.79 -24.15 -10.68
N ASP A 48 -11.84 -24.61 -9.98
CA ASP A 48 -13.19 -24.04 -10.10
C ASP A 48 -13.20 -22.65 -9.43
N VAL A 49 -12.76 -21.63 -10.16
CA VAL A 49 -12.71 -20.24 -9.71
C VAL A 49 -14.05 -19.51 -9.91
N THR A 50 -15.07 -20.18 -10.43
CA THR A 50 -16.38 -19.57 -10.63
C THR A 50 -17.05 -19.16 -9.34
N LYS A 51 -16.67 -19.80 -8.23
CA LYS A 51 -17.29 -19.58 -6.89
C LYS A 51 -16.55 -18.59 -5.99
N LEU A 52 -15.31 -18.24 -6.28
CA LEU A 52 -14.46 -17.45 -5.35
C LEU A 52 -13.89 -16.19 -5.97
N GLY A 53 -14.49 -15.65 -7.00
CA GLY A 53 -14.02 -14.45 -7.67
C GLY A 53 -12.50 -14.37 -7.76
N ASN A 54 -11.93 -14.25 -8.91
CA ASN A 54 -10.50 -14.02 -9.09
C ASN A 54 -10.20 -12.62 -8.57
N LEU A 55 -9.95 -12.50 -7.27
CA LEU A 55 -9.73 -11.22 -6.64
C LEU A 55 -8.30 -10.78 -6.97
N PHE A 56 -8.16 -9.54 -7.42
CA PHE A 56 -6.84 -8.98 -7.64
C PHE A 56 -5.96 -9.06 -6.38
N ILE A 57 -6.57 -9.08 -5.18
CA ILE A 57 -5.87 -9.24 -3.91
C ILE A 57 -5.08 -10.56 -3.85
N ASP A 58 -5.59 -11.64 -4.45
CA ASP A 58 -4.87 -12.91 -4.51
C ASP A 58 -3.62 -12.81 -5.40
N ILE A 59 -3.69 -11.95 -6.42
CA ILE A 59 -2.55 -11.70 -7.30
C ILE A 59 -1.50 -10.85 -6.59
N ILE A 60 -1.88 -9.74 -5.95
CA ILE A 60 -0.90 -8.88 -5.27
C ILE A 60 -0.33 -9.49 -3.99
N SER A 61 -1.06 -10.38 -3.32
CA SER A 61 -0.54 -11.11 -2.15
C SER A 61 0.59 -12.10 -2.50
N SER A 62 0.77 -12.40 -3.80
CA SER A 62 1.92 -13.16 -4.28
C SER A 62 3.26 -12.46 -4.06
N ILE A 63 3.26 -11.15 -3.72
CA ILE A 63 4.45 -10.39 -3.36
C ILE A 63 4.41 -10.06 -1.87
N SER A 64 5.26 -10.73 -1.11
CA SER A 64 5.33 -10.60 0.35
C SER A 64 6.07 -9.36 0.81
N ASP A 65 7.08 -8.92 0.08
CA ASP A 65 7.82 -7.67 0.33
C ASP A 65 8.23 -7.01 -0.97
N CYS A 66 8.13 -5.70 -0.99
CA CYS A 66 8.55 -4.86 -2.10
C CYS A 66 9.24 -3.63 -1.52
N SER A 67 10.44 -3.32 -1.97
CA SER A 67 11.16 -2.17 -1.46
C SER A 67 11.94 -1.42 -2.54
N ILE A 68 11.97 -0.10 -2.41
CA ILE A 68 12.83 0.79 -3.16
C ILE A 68 13.85 1.37 -2.20
N ARG A 69 15.14 1.13 -2.48
CA ARG A 69 16.23 1.51 -1.58
C ARG A 69 17.15 2.49 -2.26
N HIS A 70 17.46 3.56 -1.54
CA HIS A 70 18.48 4.52 -1.93
C HIS A 70 19.70 4.35 -1.04
N ARG A 71 20.84 3.97 -1.63
CA ARG A 71 22.11 3.72 -0.91
C ARG A 71 21.94 2.74 0.27
N GLY A 72 21.06 1.74 0.10
CA GLY A 72 20.78 0.73 1.12
C GLY A 72 19.66 1.09 2.10
N GLU A 73 19.22 2.34 2.18
CA GLU A 73 18.10 2.77 3.03
C GLU A 73 16.76 2.64 2.30
N ASN A 74 15.75 2.14 2.99
CA ASN A 74 14.41 2.02 2.45
C ASN A 74 13.75 3.40 2.29
N VAL A 75 13.30 3.70 1.08
CA VAL A 75 12.45 4.85 0.76
C VAL A 75 10.98 4.43 0.73
N ILE A 76 10.70 3.34 0.03
CA ILE A 76 9.39 2.68 0.01
C ILE A 76 9.61 1.24 0.43
N GLN A 77 8.78 0.71 1.36
CA GLN A 77 8.91 -0.70 1.76
C GLN A 77 7.63 -1.19 2.43
N GLY A 78 7.17 -2.35 1.99
CA GLY A 78 6.03 -3.06 2.56
C GLY A 78 5.59 -4.25 1.71
N SER A 79 4.56 -4.96 2.14
CA SER A 79 3.88 -5.92 1.27
C SER A 79 3.27 -5.18 0.08
N LEU A 80 3.17 -5.84 -1.08
CA LEU A 80 2.58 -5.18 -2.25
C LEU A 80 1.11 -4.78 -1.98
N GLN A 81 0.41 -5.52 -1.14
CA GLN A 81 -0.94 -5.19 -0.70
C GLN A 81 -0.96 -3.86 0.07
N ASP A 82 -0.11 -3.69 1.09
CA ASP A 82 -0.03 -2.45 1.86
C ASP A 82 0.34 -1.26 0.96
N LEU A 83 1.30 -1.47 0.05
CA LEU A 83 1.73 -0.44 -0.91
C LEU A 83 0.64 -0.07 -1.91
N ALA A 84 -0.15 -1.04 -2.38
CA ALA A 84 -1.29 -0.79 -3.25
C ALA A 84 -2.36 0.05 -2.55
N VAL A 85 -2.68 -0.28 -1.28
CA VAL A 85 -3.68 0.46 -0.50
C VAL A 85 -3.21 1.87 -0.19
N VAL A 86 -1.98 2.07 0.28
CA VAL A 86 -1.48 3.41 0.61
C VAL A 86 -1.45 4.31 -0.62
N ASN A 87 -1.02 3.80 -1.77
CA ASN A 87 -1.02 4.58 -3.02
C ASN A 87 -2.46 4.88 -3.50
N ALA A 88 -3.40 3.94 -3.36
CA ALA A 88 -4.81 4.18 -3.64
C ALA A 88 -5.40 5.30 -2.77
N VAL A 89 -5.07 5.33 -1.48
CA VAL A 89 -5.51 6.40 -0.56
C VAL A 89 -4.88 7.75 -0.92
N ILE A 90 -3.57 7.77 -1.23
CA ILE A 90 -2.87 9.00 -1.61
C ILE A 90 -3.46 9.59 -2.90
N HIS A 91 -3.65 8.77 -3.93
CA HIS A 91 -4.09 9.24 -5.25
C HIS A 91 -5.60 9.25 -5.43
N GLY A 92 -6.35 8.57 -4.58
CA GLY A 92 -7.80 8.39 -4.73
C GLY A 92 -8.15 7.45 -5.90
N THR A 93 -7.22 6.58 -6.31
CA THR A 93 -7.38 5.70 -7.47
C THR A 93 -6.85 4.31 -7.12
N PRO A 94 -7.68 3.25 -7.22
CA PRO A 94 -7.24 1.89 -6.95
C PRO A 94 -6.23 1.41 -8.01
N PRO A 95 -5.55 0.28 -7.76
CA PRO A 95 -4.74 -0.39 -8.76
C PRO A 95 -5.55 -0.70 -10.02
N ALA A 96 -4.90 -0.63 -11.18
CA ALA A 96 -5.53 -1.04 -12.43
C ALA A 96 -5.59 -2.57 -12.48
N VAL A 97 -6.77 -3.10 -12.79
CA VAL A 97 -7.01 -4.53 -12.94
C VAL A 97 -7.64 -4.83 -14.30
N GLY A 98 -7.35 -5.99 -14.85
CA GLY A 98 -7.93 -6.39 -16.12
C GLY A 98 -7.81 -7.89 -16.37
N GLY A 99 -8.44 -8.35 -17.46
CA GLY A 99 -8.46 -9.76 -17.81
C GLY A 99 -9.49 -10.56 -17.02
N PHE A 100 -10.69 -10.03 -16.80
CA PHE A 100 -11.76 -10.70 -16.02
C PHE A 100 -12.34 -11.97 -16.66
N SER A 101 -11.69 -12.54 -17.68
CA SER A 101 -12.16 -13.77 -18.31
C SER A 101 -12.12 -14.93 -17.31
N GLN A 102 -13.21 -15.71 -17.27
CA GLN A 102 -13.30 -16.95 -16.50
C GLN A 102 -12.74 -18.17 -17.26
N ALA A 103 -12.29 -17.98 -18.49
CA ALA A 103 -11.75 -19.07 -19.30
C ALA A 103 -10.46 -19.64 -18.70
N ASP A 104 -10.27 -20.94 -18.89
CA ASP A 104 -9.02 -21.61 -18.51
C ASP A 104 -7.83 -21.00 -19.27
N ASN A 105 -6.71 -20.87 -18.59
CA ASN A 105 -5.50 -20.21 -19.09
C ASN A 105 -5.69 -18.71 -19.41
N ALA A 106 -6.79 -18.08 -19.00
CA ALA A 106 -6.95 -16.63 -19.14
C ALA A 106 -5.90 -15.91 -18.27
N VAL A 107 -5.32 -14.86 -18.84
CA VAL A 107 -4.36 -14.01 -18.13
C VAL A 107 -5.11 -12.84 -17.50
N GLN A 108 -4.91 -12.65 -16.22
CA GLN A 108 -5.35 -11.46 -15.50
C GLN A 108 -4.15 -10.62 -15.08
N PHE A 109 -4.35 -9.32 -14.93
CA PHE A 109 -3.28 -8.44 -14.48
C PHE A 109 -3.72 -7.49 -13.39
N VAL A 110 -2.75 -7.12 -12.56
CA VAL A 110 -2.86 -6.03 -11.60
C VAL A 110 -1.66 -5.12 -11.79
N SER A 111 -1.90 -3.81 -11.96
CA SER A 111 -0.83 -2.82 -12.02
C SER A 111 -0.93 -1.88 -10.82
N VAL A 112 0.12 -1.87 -10.01
CA VAL A 112 0.24 -1.05 -8.80
C VAL A 112 1.19 0.10 -9.08
N VAL A 113 0.75 1.32 -8.79
CA VAL A 113 1.60 2.51 -8.81
C VAL A 113 2.35 2.60 -7.49
N LEU A 114 3.66 2.81 -7.54
CA LEU A 114 4.52 3.12 -6.39
C LEU A 114 5.02 4.55 -6.56
N SER A 115 4.40 5.48 -5.86
CA SER A 115 4.60 6.91 -6.11
C SER A 115 5.54 7.54 -5.09
N PHE A 116 6.34 8.50 -5.56
CA PHE A 116 7.16 9.38 -4.73
C PHE A 116 6.51 10.75 -4.48
N SER A 117 5.24 10.91 -4.87
CA SER A 117 4.54 12.21 -4.82
C SER A 117 3.06 12.04 -4.47
N ARG A 118 2.45 13.08 -3.91
CA ARG A 118 0.99 13.15 -3.69
C ARG A 118 0.20 13.31 -4.99
N ARG A 119 0.86 13.83 -6.03
CA ARG A 119 0.31 13.98 -7.39
C ARG A 119 1.30 13.45 -8.40
N LEU A 120 0.87 12.53 -9.23
CA LEU A 120 1.72 11.99 -10.29
C LEU A 120 2.16 13.11 -11.23
N TYR A 121 3.40 13.02 -11.70
CA TYR A 121 4.05 14.03 -12.58
C TYR A 121 4.28 15.39 -11.92
N ASP A 122 4.22 15.50 -10.59
CA ASP A 122 4.57 16.74 -9.92
C ASP A 122 6.09 16.95 -9.95
N HIS A 123 6.53 18.06 -10.55
CA HIS A 123 7.94 18.40 -10.71
C HIS A 123 8.61 18.86 -9.41
N MET A 124 7.83 19.32 -8.45
CA MET A 124 8.33 19.72 -7.13
C MET A 124 8.42 18.54 -6.17
N GLU A 125 7.59 17.52 -6.40
CA GLU A 125 7.44 16.38 -5.53
C GLU A 125 7.70 15.09 -6.32
N ALA A 126 8.95 14.64 -6.29
CA ALA A 126 9.43 13.44 -6.96
C ALA A 126 10.73 12.97 -6.31
N PHE A 127 11.11 11.71 -6.49
CA PHE A 127 12.42 11.26 -6.02
C PHE A 127 13.53 11.96 -6.83
N PRO A 128 14.54 12.57 -6.19
CA PRO A 128 15.54 13.37 -6.86
C PRO A 128 16.46 12.53 -7.76
N ALA A 129 17.12 13.19 -8.70
CA ALA A 129 18.13 12.55 -9.54
C ALA A 129 19.22 11.88 -8.70
N THR A 130 19.68 10.72 -9.12
CA THR A 130 20.66 9.92 -8.40
C THR A 130 21.74 9.37 -9.33
N SER A 131 22.81 8.83 -8.77
CA SER A 131 23.81 8.11 -9.55
C SER A 131 23.36 6.67 -9.81
N ARG A 132 23.78 6.12 -10.94
CA ARG A 132 23.48 4.71 -11.31
C ARG A 132 23.83 3.75 -10.19
N GLY A 133 22.93 2.81 -9.91
CA GLY A 133 23.08 1.77 -8.89
C GLY A 133 22.79 2.25 -7.45
N ASN A 134 22.57 3.55 -7.22
CA ASN A 134 22.25 4.06 -5.89
C ASN A 134 20.77 3.87 -5.52
N LEU A 135 19.88 3.87 -6.50
CA LEU A 135 18.47 3.60 -6.30
C LEU A 135 18.12 2.26 -6.95
N ARG A 136 17.57 1.36 -6.16
CA ARG A 136 17.27 -0.02 -6.57
C ARG A 136 15.91 -0.47 -6.12
N PHE A 137 15.27 -1.26 -6.95
CA PHE A 137 14.05 -1.98 -6.65
C PHE A 137 14.38 -3.40 -6.20
N TYR A 138 13.75 -3.85 -5.11
CA TYR A 138 13.83 -5.19 -4.54
C TYR A 138 12.42 -5.74 -4.38
N MET A 139 12.28 -7.04 -4.56
CA MET A 139 11.01 -7.72 -4.40
C MET A 139 11.24 -9.15 -3.91
N THR A 140 10.40 -9.61 -3.00
CA THR A 140 10.34 -11.00 -2.54
C THR A 140 8.96 -11.54 -2.83
N SER A 141 8.87 -12.64 -3.54
CA SER A 141 7.61 -13.34 -3.76
C SER A 141 7.17 -14.10 -2.52
N GLY A 142 5.88 -14.09 -2.26
CA GLY A 142 5.25 -14.89 -1.22
C GLY A 142 4.78 -16.26 -1.73
N ALA A 143 3.87 -16.86 -0.97
CA ALA A 143 3.14 -18.04 -1.41
C ALA A 143 2.24 -17.67 -2.60
N GLN A 144 2.23 -18.51 -3.62
CA GLN A 144 1.34 -18.37 -4.76
C GLN A 144 0.07 -19.20 -4.53
N SER A 145 -1.09 -18.61 -4.85
CA SER A 145 -2.36 -19.31 -4.73
C SER A 145 -2.46 -20.41 -5.79
N ALA A 146 -2.99 -21.59 -5.39
CA ALA A 146 -3.26 -22.71 -6.31
C ALA A 146 -4.33 -22.39 -7.37
N LEU A 147 -4.98 -21.23 -7.30
CA LEU A 147 -5.92 -20.76 -8.31
C LEU A 147 -5.21 -20.31 -9.61
N TRP A 148 -3.91 -20.16 -9.57
CA TRP A 148 -3.08 -19.63 -10.66
C TRP A 148 -1.95 -20.59 -10.98
N ASP A 149 -1.74 -20.91 -12.27
CA ASP A 149 -0.67 -21.80 -12.73
C ASP A 149 0.67 -21.10 -12.87
N ALA A 150 0.64 -19.81 -13.19
CA ALA A 150 1.84 -19.05 -13.43
C ALA A 150 1.66 -17.58 -13.09
N TYR A 151 2.76 -16.99 -12.62
CA TYR A 151 2.85 -15.56 -12.39
C TYR A 151 4.06 -15.00 -13.16
N SER A 152 3.89 -13.78 -13.66
CA SER A 152 5.00 -12.98 -14.17
C SER A 152 4.86 -11.53 -13.73
N TRP A 153 5.97 -10.80 -13.73
CA TRP A 153 6.01 -9.41 -13.30
C TRP A 153 6.81 -8.55 -14.27
N GLY A 154 6.44 -7.29 -14.39
CA GLY A 154 7.15 -6.28 -15.16
C GLY A 154 7.19 -4.96 -14.40
N LEU A 155 8.22 -4.16 -14.62
CA LEU A 155 8.42 -2.88 -13.96
C LEU A 155 8.70 -1.78 -14.99
N GLU A 156 7.93 -0.70 -14.88
CA GLU A 156 8.14 0.52 -15.65
C GLU A 156 8.45 1.69 -14.72
N ALA A 157 9.22 2.65 -15.21
CA ALA A 157 9.53 3.87 -14.50
C ALA A 157 9.06 5.10 -15.29
N VAL A 158 8.60 6.12 -14.55
CA VAL A 158 8.25 7.42 -15.11
C VAL A 158 9.23 8.46 -14.57
N GLU A 159 10.10 8.90 -15.45
CA GLU A 159 11.16 9.87 -15.18
C GLU A 159 10.71 11.29 -15.56
N LEU A 160 11.09 12.28 -14.77
CA LEU A 160 10.90 13.69 -15.05
C LEU A 160 12.22 14.25 -15.61
N ILE A 161 12.17 14.80 -16.81
CA ILE A 161 13.39 15.25 -17.52
C ILE A 161 13.67 16.71 -17.19
N GLU A 162 14.91 16.98 -16.74
CA GLU A 162 15.39 18.32 -16.38
C GLU A 162 14.67 18.96 -15.19
N ASP A 163 13.98 18.18 -14.36
CA ASP A 163 13.36 18.66 -13.13
C ASP A 163 14.29 18.56 -11.92
N THR A 164 14.05 19.41 -10.93
CA THR A 164 14.78 19.42 -9.64
C THR A 164 13.78 19.42 -8.51
N PRO A 165 13.25 18.24 -8.14
CA PRO A 165 12.27 18.15 -7.07
C PRO A 165 12.88 18.59 -5.73
N SER A 166 12.06 19.25 -4.91
CA SER A 166 12.43 19.73 -3.59
C SER A 166 12.01 18.79 -2.46
N GLN A 167 11.12 17.87 -2.75
CA GLN A 167 10.59 16.92 -1.76
C GLN A 167 10.08 15.63 -2.41
N PHE A 168 9.95 14.57 -1.60
CA PHE A 168 9.39 13.29 -2.04
C PHE A 168 8.73 12.54 -0.88
N LEU A 169 7.87 11.59 -1.21
CA LEU A 169 7.24 10.70 -0.23
C LEU A 169 8.16 9.53 0.12
N LYS A 170 8.23 9.24 1.42
CA LYS A 170 8.80 8.03 1.98
C LYS A 170 7.73 7.32 2.80
N TYR A 171 7.57 6.01 2.60
CA TYR A 171 6.67 5.20 3.41
C TYR A 171 7.22 3.78 3.55
N THR A 172 7.35 3.37 4.82
CA THR A 172 7.93 2.07 5.18
C THR A 172 7.09 1.42 6.26
N THR A 173 6.87 0.11 6.15
CA THR A 173 6.08 -0.65 7.11
C THR A 173 6.76 -0.72 8.46
N LEU A 174 6.03 -0.35 9.49
CA LEU A 174 6.32 -0.65 10.89
C LEU A 174 5.37 -1.76 11.34
N SER A 175 5.88 -2.73 12.09
CA SER A 175 5.09 -3.87 12.58
C SER A 175 5.18 -3.99 14.09
N ARG A 176 4.08 -4.37 14.73
CA ARG A 176 4.04 -4.65 16.16
C ARG A 176 3.07 -5.79 16.49
N ALA A 177 3.53 -6.76 17.28
CA ALA A 177 2.65 -7.75 17.87
C ALA A 177 1.92 -7.14 19.09
N LEU A 178 0.59 -7.29 19.15
CA LEU A 178 -0.25 -6.86 20.27
C LEU A 178 -0.40 -8.01 21.26
N ALA A 179 0.57 -8.14 22.17
CA ALA A 179 0.68 -9.27 23.08
C ALA A 179 -0.32 -9.26 24.25
N ALA A 180 -0.97 -8.13 24.54
CA ALA A 180 -1.89 -7.98 25.66
C ALA A 180 -2.97 -6.95 25.35
N ALA A 181 -4.15 -7.12 25.97
CA ALA A 181 -5.18 -6.08 25.94
C ALA A 181 -4.71 -4.79 26.62
N GLY A 182 -5.29 -3.67 26.22
CA GLY A 182 -5.02 -2.34 26.75
C GLY A 182 -4.11 -1.49 25.84
N ARG A 183 -3.64 -0.39 26.40
CA ARG A 183 -2.87 0.60 25.64
C ARG A 183 -1.47 0.11 25.31
N GLN A 184 -1.13 0.20 24.01
CA GLN A 184 0.20 -0.15 23.50
C GLN A 184 0.72 0.96 22.58
N ARG A 185 1.89 1.50 22.90
CA ARG A 185 2.51 2.57 22.13
C ARG A 185 3.43 2.00 21.07
N MET A 186 3.33 2.56 19.88
CA MET A 186 4.16 2.27 18.72
C MET A 186 4.85 3.55 18.27
N PRO A 187 6.19 3.65 18.36
CA PRO A 187 6.90 4.85 17.94
C PRO A 187 6.76 5.07 16.43
N LEU A 188 6.42 6.28 16.04
CA LEU A 188 6.42 6.76 14.67
C LEU A 188 7.77 7.44 14.34
N PRO A 189 8.12 7.54 13.04
CA PRO A 189 9.33 8.25 12.64
C PRO A 189 9.27 9.73 13.03
N ILE A 190 10.42 10.28 13.39
CA ILE A 190 10.60 11.70 13.73
C ILE A 190 11.58 12.36 12.77
N GLY A 191 11.54 13.69 12.68
CA GLY A 191 12.46 14.48 11.85
C GLY A 191 11.87 14.94 10.51
N ASN A 192 10.76 14.38 10.05
CA ASN A 192 10.06 14.77 8.83
C ASN A 192 8.59 15.07 9.13
N ASP A 193 7.91 15.71 8.18
CA ASP A 193 6.46 15.88 8.25
C ASP A 193 5.78 14.56 7.89
N ILE A 194 4.74 14.16 8.63
CA ILE A 194 3.93 12.98 8.34
C ILE A 194 2.58 13.44 7.78
N LEU A 195 2.24 12.94 6.60
CA LEU A 195 1.00 13.30 5.88
C LEU A 195 -0.17 12.39 6.23
N GLY A 196 0.11 11.19 6.72
CA GLY A 196 -0.88 10.22 7.16
C GLY A 196 -0.25 8.91 7.58
N CYS A 197 -1.05 8.01 8.14
CA CYS A 197 -0.62 6.65 8.46
C CYS A 197 -1.68 5.66 7.97
N LEU A 198 -1.29 4.76 7.07
CA LEU A 198 -2.10 3.59 6.76
C LEU A 198 -1.93 2.58 7.88
N MET A 199 -3.03 2.00 8.33
CA MET A 199 -3.06 1.02 9.41
C MET A 199 -3.70 -0.25 8.90
N PHE A 200 -3.11 -1.39 9.23
CA PHE A 200 -3.61 -2.72 8.91
C PHE A 200 -3.92 -3.49 10.19
N ASP A 201 -5.15 -4.00 10.28
CA ASP A 201 -5.64 -4.87 11.35
C ASP A 201 -5.93 -6.27 10.79
N PRO A 202 -5.16 -7.31 11.15
CA PRO A 202 -5.34 -8.65 10.61
C PRO A 202 -6.62 -9.34 11.06
N GLU A 203 -7.17 -9.01 12.23
CA GLU A 203 -8.38 -9.61 12.77
C GLU A 203 -9.66 -9.15 12.07
N ASN A 204 -9.62 -8.00 11.43
CA ASN A 204 -10.80 -7.42 10.79
C ASN A 204 -11.09 -8.04 9.41
N GLU A 205 -11.02 -9.37 9.32
CA GLU A 205 -11.38 -10.12 8.10
C GLU A 205 -12.86 -10.50 8.07
N ASN A 206 -13.54 -10.53 9.22
CA ASN A 206 -14.88 -11.05 9.31
C ASN A 206 -15.90 -9.97 9.66
N ILE A 207 -16.66 -9.55 8.64
CA ILE A 207 -17.75 -8.58 8.77
C ILE A 207 -18.80 -8.99 9.82
N ALA A 208 -18.99 -10.29 10.02
CA ALA A 208 -20.04 -10.80 10.89
C ALA A 208 -19.74 -10.66 12.39
N THR A 209 -18.47 -10.57 12.77
CA THR A 209 -18.06 -10.56 14.18
C THR A 209 -17.50 -9.23 14.67
N GLN A 210 -17.14 -8.31 13.77
CA GLN A 210 -16.52 -7.01 14.10
C GLN A 210 -15.44 -7.10 15.19
N ILE A 211 -14.58 -8.12 15.09
CA ILE A 211 -13.45 -8.28 15.99
C ILE A 211 -12.31 -7.42 15.45
N TYR A 212 -11.69 -6.65 16.33
CA TYR A 212 -10.53 -5.82 16.02
C TYR A 212 -9.36 -6.24 16.90
N SER A 213 -8.14 -6.20 16.37
CA SER A 213 -6.94 -6.26 17.22
C SER A 213 -6.83 -5.01 18.08
N PHE A 214 -7.28 -3.86 17.56
CA PHE A 214 -7.37 -2.61 18.29
C PHE A 214 -8.60 -1.81 17.83
N GLY A 215 -9.42 -1.34 18.77
CA GLY A 215 -10.65 -0.59 18.47
C GLY A 215 -10.46 0.92 18.46
N LYS A 216 -9.41 1.43 19.11
CA LYS A 216 -9.16 2.88 19.26
C LYS A 216 -7.70 3.25 19.11
N VAL A 217 -7.49 4.44 18.56
CA VAL A 217 -6.14 5.01 18.37
C VAL A 217 -6.08 6.45 18.83
N LYS A 218 -4.87 6.89 19.23
CA LYS A 218 -4.52 8.30 19.41
C LYS A 218 -3.07 8.56 19.02
N ILE A 219 -2.77 9.82 18.73
CA ILE A 219 -1.43 10.30 18.43
C ILE A 219 -0.93 11.12 19.62
N LEU A 220 0.27 10.78 20.07
CA LEU A 220 0.96 11.47 21.16
C LEU A 220 2.26 12.08 20.63
N LYS A 221 2.34 13.41 20.66
CA LYS A 221 3.57 14.17 20.37
C LYS A 221 4.11 14.68 21.70
N ASP A 222 5.28 14.22 22.10
CA ASP A 222 5.89 14.53 23.42
C ASP A 222 4.92 14.26 24.60
N ASN A 223 4.14 13.17 24.52
CA ASN A 223 3.08 12.76 25.44
C ASN A 223 1.84 13.68 25.48
N VAL A 224 1.69 14.62 24.53
CA VAL A 224 0.51 15.46 24.38
C VAL A 224 -0.30 14.97 23.17
N GLU A 225 -1.60 14.84 23.36
CA GLU A 225 -2.51 14.43 22.29
C GLU A 225 -2.51 15.46 21.14
N GLN A 226 -2.37 14.97 19.91
CA GLN A 226 -2.34 15.78 18.69
C GLN A 226 -3.25 15.18 17.64
N TYR A 227 -4.04 16.00 16.95
CA TYR A 227 -4.97 15.63 15.87
C TYR A 227 -6.02 14.59 16.27
N TYR A 228 -5.58 13.42 16.73
CA TYR A 228 -6.42 12.31 17.16
C TYR A 228 -6.23 12.10 18.66
N ALA A 229 -7.02 12.79 19.48
CA ALA A 229 -7.06 12.61 20.92
C ALA A 229 -7.59 11.22 21.29
N GLU A 230 -8.60 10.75 20.58
CA GLU A 230 -9.05 9.36 20.50
C GLU A 230 -9.96 9.21 19.27
N SER A 231 -9.74 8.15 18.49
CA SER A 231 -10.56 7.85 17.32
C SER A 231 -10.87 6.36 17.26
N ASN A 232 -12.09 6.02 16.86
CA ASN A 232 -12.51 4.64 16.66
C ASN A 232 -12.09 4.15 15.27
N TRP A 233 -11.92 2.84 15.13
CA TRP A 233 -11.54 2.18 13.88
C TRP A 233 -12.47 2.55 12.71
N GLU A 234 -13.78 2.55 12.94
CA GLU A 234 -14.79 2.89 11.94
C GLU A 234 -14.64 4.31 11.38
N SER A 235 -14.19 5.25 12.24
CA SER A 235 -13.91 6.63 11.81
C SER A 235 -12.69 6.71 10.90
N LEU A 236 -11.66 5.89 11.16
CA LEU A 236 -10.47 5.80 10.31
C LEU A 236 -10.81 5.19 8.96
N ARG A 237 -11.70 4.20 8.96
CA ARG A 237 -12.26 3.61 7.76
C ARG A 237 -13.03 4.62 6.92
N ALA A 238 -13.95 5.35 7.55
CA ALA A 238 -14.73 6.39 6.88
C ALA A 238 -13.82 7.48 6.27
N THR A 239 -12.70 7.80 6.92
CA THR A 239 -11.69 8.72 6.39
C THR A 239 -11.03 8.14 5.13
N MET A 240 -10.66 6.87 5.17
CA MET A 240 -10.07 6.17 4.02
C MET A 240 -11.04 6.12 2.84
N GLU A 241 -12.32 5.83 3.08
CA GLU A 241 -13.34 5.80 2.03
C GLU A 241 -13.54 7.17 1.35
N ARG A 242 -13.43 8.26 2.09
CA ARG A 242 -13.46 9.62 1.52
C ARG A 242 -12.29 9.89 0.60
N ARG A 243 -11.13 9.31 0.88
CA ARG A 243 -9.94 9.43 0.04
C ARG A 243 -10.06 8.63 -1.26
N MET A 244 -10.92 7.62 -1.30
CA MET A 244 -11.14 6.74 -2.46
C MET A 244 -12.59 6.76 -2.95
N PRO A 245 -13.13 7.92 -3.40
CA PRO A 245 -14.51 7.99 -3.82
C PRO A 245 -14.77 7.20 -5.11
N GLY A 246 -15.83 6.40 -5.11
CA GLY A 246 -16.38 5.80 -6.33
C GLY A 246 -15.80 4.45 -6.78
N TYR A 247 -14.93 3.82 -6.03
CA TYR A 247 -14.26 2.58 -6.45
C TYR A 247 -14.75 1.35 -5.66
N HIS A 248 -15.84 0.78 -6.10
CA HIS A 248 -16.44 -0.43 -5.50
C HIS A 248 -15.82 -1.75 -5.99
N LEU A 249 -15.17 -1.75 -7.14
CA LEU A 249 -14.89 -2.97 -7.90
C LEU A 249 -13.48 -3.53 -7.73
N ALA A 250 -12.54 -2.74 -7.21
CA ALA A 250 -11.13 -3.12 -7.30
C ALA A 250 -10.67 -4.05 -6.18
N TRP A 251 -11.33 -4.03 -5.02
CA TRP A 251 -10.79 -4.69 -3.83
C TRP A 251 -11.28 -6.10 -3.59
N GLY A 252 -12.40 -6.52 -4.21
CA GLY A 252 -13.00 -7.85 -4.09
C GLY A 252 -13.04 -8.39 -2.66
N HIS A 253 -14.21 -8.63 -2.14
CA HIS A 253 -14.38 -9.25 -0.83
C HIS A 253 -14.51 -10.76 -0.97
N ARG A 254 -13.75 -11.52 -0.17
CA ARG A 254 -14.10 -12.91 0.10
C ARG A 254 -15.27 -12.91 1.06
N HIS A 255 -16.47 -13.15 0.54
CA HIS A 255 -17.52 -13.65 1.39
C HIS A 255 -17.16 -15.09 1.80
N ALA A 256 -16.81 -15.29 3.06
CA ALA A 256 -16.53 -16.59 3.63
C ALA A 256 -17.80 -17.43 3.86
N SER A 257 -18.88 -17.22 3.13
CA SER A 257 -20.00 -18.16 3.16
C SER A 257 -19.70 -19.31 2.20
N ALA A 258 -19.00 -20.31 2.71
CA ALA A 258 -18.71 -21.56 2.05
C ALA A 258 -19.96 -22.45 1.82
N ALA A 259 -21.13 -21.90 1.86
CA ALA A 259 -22.36 -22.62 1.56
C ALA A 259 -22.71 -22.43 0.09
N ALA A 260 -22.28 -23.38 -0.73
CA ALA A 260 -22.91 -23.85 -1.96
C ALA A 260 -23.86 -22.85 -2.66
N ASP A 261 -23.42 -21.66 -2.98
CA ASP A 261 -24.23 -20.77 -3.79
C ASP A 261 -23.61 -20.61 -5.18
N THR A 262 -24.38 -20.99 -6.16
CA THR A 262 -23.97 -21.10 -7.56
C THR A 262 -23.99 -19.76 -8.29
N ASP A 263 -24.41 -18.65 -7.64
CA ASP A 263 -24.68 -17.37 -8.29
C ASP A 263 -23.82 -16.20 -7.75
N VAL A 264 -22.67 -16.46 -7.15
CA VAL A 264 -21.85 -15.45 -6.47
C VAL A 264 -21.15 -14.45 -7.42
N GLY A 265 -21.28 -14.62 -8.72
CA GLY A 265 -20.61 -13.76 -9.71
C GLY A 265 -21.04 -12.28 -9.70
N GLU A 266 -22.26 -11.99 -9.30
CA GLU A 266 -22.80 -10.62 -9.28
C GLU A 266 -22.93 -10.03 -7.88
N GLU A 267 -23.17 -10.82 -6.85
CA GLU A 267 -23.35 -10.32 -5.48
C GLU A 267 -22.06 -9.86 -4.82
N LEU A 268 -20.90 -10.42 -5.17
CA LEU A 268 -19.60 -9.93 -4.71
C LEU A 268 -19.29 -8.49 -5.14
N MET A 269 -20.00 -7.99 -6.13
CA MET A 269 -19.90 -6.61 -6.59
C MET A 269 -20.83 -5.64 -5.83
N ILE A 270 -21.76 -6.14 -5.04
CA ILE A 270 -22.83 -5.34 -4.43
C ILE A 270 -22.53 -4.94 -2.97
N ALA A 271 -21.65 -5.64 -2.29
CA ALA A 271 -21.25 -5.23 -0.94
C ALA A 271 -20.44 -3.92 -1.01
N GLY A 272 -21.13 -2.81 -0.91
CA GLY A 272 -20.73 -1.44 -1.12
C GLY A 272 -19.48 -0.90 -0.43
N ASP A 273 -18.50 -1.73 -0.13
CA ASP A 273 -17.28 -1.35 0.53
C ASP A 273 -16.20 -0.92 -0.47
N ARG A 274 -15.83 0.33 -0.34
CA ARG A 274 -14.87 1.02 -1.19
C ARG A 274 -13.42 0.79 -0.81
N ALA A 275 -13.18 0.19 0.35
CA ALA A 275 -11.86 -0.02 0.90
C ALA A 275 -11.77 -1.39 1.58
N PRO A 276 -10.58 -2.05 1.60
CA PRO A 276 -10.39 -3.29 2.32
C PRO A 276 -10.72 -3.14 3.80
N TYR A 277 -11.48 -4.08 4.37
CA TYR A 277 -11.91 -4.02 5.77
C TYR A 277 -10.77 -3.96 6.78
N GLN A 278 -9.66 -4.60 6.45
CA GLN A 278 -8.47 -4.66 7.27
C GLN A 278 -7.70 -3.35 7.38
N TYR A 279 -8.12 -2.30 6.66
CA TYR A 279 -7.37 -1.06 6.60
C TYR A 279 -8.16 0.14 7.12
N GLY A 280 -7.43 1.03 7.79
CA GLY A 280 -7.88 2.35 8.20
C GLY A 280 -6.79 3.39 7.89
N PHE A 281 -7.15 4.68 7.84
CA PHE A 281 -6.22 5.74 7.53
C PHE A 281 -6.34 6.91 8.49
N LEU A 282 -5.23 7.26 9.13
CA LEU A 282 -5.04 8.52 9.86
C LEU A 282 -4.61 9.59 8.86
N ASP A 283 -5.45 10.59 8.68
CA ASP A 283 -5.24 11.64 7.67
C ASP A 283 -4.74 12.93 8.33
N PHE A 284 -3.50 13.30 8.04
CA PHE A 284 -2.90 14.56 8.47
C PHE A 284 -2.73 15.56 7.31
N ASP A 285 -3.20 15.21 6.11
CA ASP A 285 -3.14 16.10 4.95
C ASP A 285 -4.45 16.06 4.13
N PRO A 286 -5.60 16.42 4.75
CA PRO A 286 -6.91 16.31 4.12
C PRO A 286 -7.08 17.17 2.87
N LEU A 287 -6.32 18.27 2.76
CA LEU A 287 -6.34 19.16 1.59
C LEU A 287 -5.31 18.79 0.52
N LYS A 288 -4.43 17.83 0.79
CA LYS A 288 -3.32 17.42 -0.09
C LYS A 288 -2.36 18.56 -0.44
N ASP A 289 -2.17 19.51 0.46
CA ASP A 289 -1.28 20.66 0.31
C ASP A 289 -0.19 20.75 1.41
N GLY A 290 -0.24 19.84 2.38
CA GLY A 290 0.68 19.79 3.50
C GLY A 290 0.38 20.76 4.64
N SER A 291 -0.69 21.58 4.54
CA SER A 291 -1.01 22.60 5.55
C SER A 291 -1.35 22.02 6.92
N TYR A 292 -1.83 20.79 6.96
CA TYR A 292 -2.16 20.05 8.19
C TYR A 292 -1.19 18.92 8.49
N ALA A 293 -0.07 18.82 7.76
CA ALA A 293 0.91 17.77 8.01
C ALA A 293 1.34 17.73 9.49
N LEU A 294 1.45 16.54 10.04
CA LEU A 294 1.94 16.34 11.40
C LEU A 294 3.44 16.63 11.42
N ASP A 295 3.81 17.80 11.94
CA ASP A 295 5.21 18.20 12.10
C ASP A 295 5.89 17.35 13.18
N ALA A 296 6.75 16.44 12.73
CA ALA A 296 7.57 15.59 13.59
C ALA A 296 9.02 16.06 13.70
N LYS A 297 9.33 17.30 13.28
CA LYS A 297 10.66 17.89 13.41
C LYS A 297 10.87 18.41 14.83
N GLY A 298 12.04 18.15 15.40
CA GLY A 298 12.41 18.66 16.72
C GLY A 298 11.61 18.09 17.90
N VAL A 299 10.85 17.01 17.69
CA VAL A 299 10.14 16.30 18.76
C VAL A 299 11.03 15.23 19.40
N SER A 300 10.83 14.98 20.69
CA SER A 300 11.57 13.95 21.42
C SER A 300 10.93 12.58 21.28
N ALA A 301 9.59 12.52 21.14
CA ALA A 301 8.85 11.30 20.96
C ALA A 301 7.56 11.56 20.15
N LEU A 302 7.27 10.67 19.24
CA LEU A 302 6.03 10.64 18.50
C LEU A 302 5.50 9.20 18.51
N ASP A 303 4.37 9.00 19.15
CA ASP A 303 3.81 7.67 19.36
C ASP A 303 2.40 7.56 18.79
N LEU A 304 2.12 6.43 18.17
CA LEU A 304 0.78 5.93 17.95
C LEU A 304 0.40 5.04 19.13
N ASP A 305 -0.63 5.43 19.86
CA ASP A 305 -1.14 4.68 21.01
C ASP A 305 -2.38 3.90 20.59
N LEU A 306 -2.25 2.58 20.52
CA LEU A 306 -3.27 1.63 20.12
C LEU A 306 -3.94 1.05 21.37
N ASN A 307 -5.27 1.05 21.41
CA ASN A 307 -6.01 0.32 22.44
C ASN A 307 -6.34 -1.08 21.93
N ALA A 308 -5.51 -2.05 22.28
CA ALA A 308 -5.73 -3.44 21.93
C ALA A 308 -6.94 -4.01 22.69
N ASP A 309 -7.89 -4.58 21.97
CA ASP A 309 -9.14 -5.10 22.57
C ASP A 309 -8.94 -6.52 23.12
N THR A 310 -8.09 -7.30 22.47
CA THR A 310 -7.75 -8.67 22.91
C THR A 310 -6.23 -8.88 22.90
N GLY A 311 -5.73 -9.76 23.77
CA GLY A 311 -4.34 -10.20 23.73
C GLY A 311 -4.15 -11.29 22.68
N SER A 312 -4.48 -11.01 21.41
CA SER A 312 -4.48 -12.01 20.34
C SER A 312 -3.09 -12.39 19.83
N ASN A 313 -2.03 -11.66 20.22
CA ASN A 313 -0.67 -11.73 19.64
C ASN A 313 -0.62 -11.41 18.14
N GLU A 314 -1.69 -10.81 17.60
CA GLU A 314 -1.72 -10.41 16.21
C GLU A 314 -0.73 -9.31 15.89
N THR A 315 -0.17 -9.37 14.69
CA THR A 315 0.80 -8.37 14.24
C THR A 315 0.11 -7.31 13.40
N VAL A 316 -0.08 -6.15 13.98
CA VAL A 316 -0.56 -4.97 13.27
C VAL A 316 0.58 -4.34 12.47
N ARG A 317 0.25 -3.77 11.32
CA ARG A 317 1.18 -3.03 10.46
C ARG A 317 0.72 -1.60 10.27
N ILE A 318 1.69 -0.70 10.21
CA ILE A 318 1.46 0.73 10.04
C ILE A 318 2.45 1.26 9.02
N LEU A 319 1.96 2.04 8.06
CA LEU A 319 2.78 2.74 7.08
C LEU A 319 2.61 4.24 7.26
N PRO A 320 3.49 4.91 8.01
CA PRO A 320 3.55 6.36 8.02
C PRO A 320 4.03 6.87 6.65
N VAL A 321 3.33 7.87 6.14
CA VAL A 321 3.67 8.56 4.89
C VAL A 321 4.41 9.85 5.25
N GLU A 322 5.72 9.82 5.13
CA GLU A 322 6.61 10.95 5.42
C GLU A 322 6.84 11.81 4.18
N LEU A 323 6.93 13.12 4.36
CA LEU A 323 7.35 14.08 3.32
C LEU A 323 8.80 14.49 3.59
N ILE A 324 9.70 14.00 2.77
CA ILE A 324 11.14 14.24 2.89
C ILE A 324 11.54 15.47 2.08
N GLN A 325 12.21 16.43 2.71
CA GLN A 325 12.79 17.57 2.02
C GLN A 325 14.15 17.21 1.40
N VAL A 326 14.33 17.47 0.11
CA VAL A 326 15.60 17.24 -0.58
C VAL A 326 16.62 18.26 -0.12
N GLY A 327 17.78 17.81 0.38
CA GLY A 327 18.86 18.70 0.84
C GLY A 327 18.78 19.13 2.31
N SER A 328 17.76 18.77 3.06
CA SER A 328 17.77 18.90 4.51
C SER A 328 18.63 17.77 5.13
N LYS A 329 19.87 18.08 5.50
CA LYS A 329 20.70 17.22 6.35
C LYS A 329 20.76 17.82 7.75
#